data_9ff09c9ae55e3089c049082bbdee8030
#
_entry.id   9ff09c9ae55e3089c049082bbdee8030
#
_cell.length_a   1.000
_cell.length_b   1.000
_cell.length_c   1.000
_cell.angle_alpha   90.00
_cell.angle_beta   90.00
_cell.angle_gamma   90.00
#
_symmetry.space_group_name_H-M   'P 1'
#
loop_
_entity.id
_entity.type
_entity.pdbx_description
1 polymer ?
#
loop_
_entity_poly.entity_id
_entity_poly.type
_entity_poly.pdbx_seq_one_letter_code
_entity_poly.pdbx_strand_id
1 'polypeptide(L)'
;MENSSYHNDIIKGFDFNREDFKSPAKRNLMIGAEEADYVILADENVTSEEEIRQIITENDFLLDYGMVVFGENVQDGEIDFNNIIDYFKINVYSVLIKKSILVYTGCYNEELTAGIDYELAVRVAYYAEKYNYNGIYGVLCSSEENSFSQEAGSSDIQEAHNAAGSSDVQEADNAAGSSDVQEAYNVTGISDEQTAAQFLTYAYVLKLYMKELTHKGLLENAIYAMKAYADSKGCADLYNGQLLEILNNDELFAKIKINTAPFYVIMGDNTCHGVLRRFAGDITKSLIKKGQAVITSDGSYGMTVNLSDIEDNSLKGFIGFQSIVLFKDYFRKMKCPKYIFWFDNPMYFGNLFEGIDDKYYLLCQDRYYAEFIEEHFGAVNALQLPPAGEDAGWAANKDRPFDIVFIGACNYVDESVIKDEFQREYYEYMKTHPNITFEQGLKELLVYKDFNIDEQKFLSLLDSLQDVCRNIVNYYRTKVLETLLAAGIKIDVFGDTWDRYSGLGKDNLIKHDAVNVDESLEIWGRSKIGLNVMTWHKAGMTERIANICLSGAVCLSERTEYLDREFNNYEDIVTFNLEHLEKLPDVVRELLANDSLRESIAQNAYIKASKEHIWDNRAESILRGL
;
A
#
# COMPACT_ATOMS: atom_id res chain seq x y z
N MET A 1 -17.24 13.60 -24.05
CA MET A 1 -16.20 12.60 -24.34
C MET A 1 -14.99 12.68 -23.40
N GLU A 2 -14.66 13.81 -22.82
CA GLU A 2 -13.55 13.93 -21.83
C GLU A 2 -13.89 13.31 -20.46
N ASN A 3 -15.15 13.36 -20.00
CA ASN A 3 -15.57 12.78 -18.72
C ASN A 3 -15.56 11.23 -18.70
N SER A 4 -15.84 10.58 -19.83
CA SER A 4 -15.88 9.11 -19.90
C SER A 4 -14.50 8.45 -19.76
N SER A 5 -13.42 9.12 -20.17
CA SER A 5 -12.05 8.59 -19.98
C SER A 5 -11.58 8.71 -18.53
N TYR A 6 -11.95 9.77 -17.84
CA TYR A 6 -11.59 10.00 -16.43
C TYR A 6 -12.21 8.94 -15.51
N HIS A 7 -13.50 8.59 -15.71
CA HIS A 7 -14.16 7.57 -14.90
C HIS A 7 -13.56 6.16 -15.08
N ASN A 8 -13.00 5.85 -16.26
CA ASN A 8 -12.38 4.55 -16.51
C ASN A 8 -11.08 4.33 -15.72
N ASP A 9 -10.37 5.40 -15.39
CA ASP A 9 -9.11 5.31 -14.64
C ASP A 9 -9.33 5.20 -13.12
N ILE A 10 -10.45 5.74 -12.61
CA ILE A 10 -10.74 5.79 -11.17
C ILE A 10 -11.71 4.70 -10.67
N ILE A 11 -12.38 3.99 -11.57
CA ILE A 11 -13.36 2.96 -11.23
C ILE A 11 -12.94 1.61 -11.80
N LYS A 12 -12.93 0.56 -10.95
CA LYS A 12 -12.69 -0.83 -11.33
C LYS A 12 -13.93 -1.68 -11.06
N GLY A 13 -14.36 -2.44 -12.06
CA GLY A 13 -15.50 -3.35 -11.93
C GLY A 13 -15.09 -4.81 -11.75
N PHE A 14 -15.90 -5.56 -11.03
CA PHE A 14 -15.80 -7.01 -10.83
C PHE A 14 -17.17 -7.67 -10.92
N ASP A 15 -17.24 -8.83 -11.59
CA ASP A 15 -18.42 -9.66 -11.62
C ASP A 15 -18.67 -10.32 -10.26
N PHE A 16 -19.80 -10.00 -9.66
CA PHE A 16 -20.22 -10.46 -8.33
C PHE A 16 -20.47 -11.99 -8.25
N ASN A 17 -20.88 -12.62 -9.37
CA ASN A 17 -21.21 -14.05 -9.42
C ASN A 17 -20.01 -14.99 -9.48
N ARG A 18 -18.80 -14.46 -9.67
CA ARG A 18 -17.60 -15.30 -9.62
C ARG A 18 -17.46 -15.94 -8.24
N GLU A 19 -17.13 -17.23 -8.21
CA GLU A 19 -16.87 -17.98 -6.97
C GLU A 19 -15.91 -17.26 -6.01
N ASP A 20 -14.98 -16.48 -6.58
CA ASP A 20 -14.02 -15.71 -5.81
C ASP A 20 -14.66 -14.59 -4.97
N PHE A 21 -15.82 -14.05 -5.37
CA PHE A 21 -16.50 -12.98 -4.67
C PHE A 21 -17.53 -13.41 -3.63
N LYS A 22 -17.80 -14.70 -3.52
CA LYS A 22 -18.69 -15.24 -2.47
C LYS A 22 -18.06 -15.16 -1.08
N SER A 23 -16.74 -15.09 -0.99
CA SER A 23 -16.01 -15.01 0.27
C SER A 23 -15.65 -13.55 0.59
N PRO A 24 -16.03 -13.02 1.78
CA PRO A 24 -15.62 -11.68 2.23
C PRO A 24 -14.11 -11.47 2.21
N ALA A 25 -13.34 -12.48 2.64
CA ALA A 25 -11.88 -12.42 2.63
C ALA A 25 -11.32 -12.21 1.22
N LYS A 26 -11.85 -12.93 0.22
CA LYS A 26 -11.44 -12.74 -1.17
C LYS A 26 -11.85 -11.37 -1.73
N ARG A 27 -13.06 -10.89 -1.38
CA ARG A 27 -13.47 -9.51 -1.73
C ARG A 27 -12.50 -8.48 -1.19
N ASN A 28 -12.13 -8.58 0.09
CA ASN A 28 -11.20 -7.68 0.72
C ASN A 28 -9.84 -7.65 0.00
N LEU A 29 -9.32 -8.81 -0.38
CA LEU A 29 -8.05 -8.92 -1.10
C LEU A 29 -8.11 -8.26 -2.48
N MET A 30 -9.20 -8.45 -3.22
CA MET A 30 -9.33 -7.92 -4.58
C MET A 30 -9.60 -6.42 -4.58
N ILE A 31 -10.48 -5.93 -3.73
CA ILE A 31 -10.79 -4.49 -3.62
C ILE A 31 -9.53 -3.71 -3.23
N GLY A 32 -8.78 -4.20 -2.25
CA GLY A 32 -7.60 -3.52 -1.75
C GLY A 32 -6.45 -3.44 -2.76
N ALA A 33 -6.32 -4.45 -3.63
CA ALA A 33 -5.22 -4.55 -4.59
C ALA A 33 -5.31 -3.57 -5.77
N GLU A 34 -6.51 -3.08 -6.08
CA GLU A 34 -6.72 -2.20 -7.22
C GLU A 34 -6.19 -0.78 -6.96
N GLU A 35 -5.65 -0.14 -7.99
CA GLU A 35 -5.21 1.25 -7.91
C GLU A 35 -6.38 2.25 -8.02
N ALA A 36 -7.55 1.80 -8.50
CA ALA A 36 -8.74 2.62 -8.64
C ALA A 36 -9.27 3.16 -7.30
N ASP A 37 -9.85 4.36 -7.30
CA ASP A 37 -10.45 4.98 -6.11
C ASP A 37 -11.80 4.35 -5.74
N TYR A 38 -12.49 3.77 -6.70
CA TYR A 38 -13.81 3.15 -6.58
C TYR A 38 -13.79 1.74 -7.14
N VAL A 39 -14.59 0.87 -6.52
CA VAL A 39 -14.78 -0.50 -6.98
C VAL A 39 -16.27 -0.76 -7.18
N ILE A 40 -16.63 -1.28 -8.35
CA ILE A 40 -17.95 -1.82 -8.62
C ILE A 40 -17.92 -3.34 -8.40
N LEU A 41 -18.82 -3.85 -7.58
CA LEU A 41 -19.17 -5.27 -7.52
C LEU A 41 -20.55 -5.42 -8.17
N ALA A 42 -20.61 -5.97 -9.38
CA ALA A 42 -21.83 -6.10 -10.17
C ALA A 42 -22.30 -7.55 -10.25
N ASP A 43 -23.62 -7.77 -10.11
CA ASP A 43 -24.24 -9.01 -10.53
C ASP A 43 -24.57 -8.90 -12.02
N GLU A 44 -23.70 -9.44 -12.86
CA GLU A 44 -23.80 -9.38 -14.33
C GLU A 44 -25.08 -10.03 -14.89
N ASN A 45 -25.78 -10.85 -14.09
CA ASN A 45 -27.10 -11.42 -14.52
C ASN A 45 -28.26 -10.44 -14.31
N VAL A 46 -28.04 -9.38 -13.51
CA VAL A 46 -29.09 -8.42 -13.16
C VAL A 46 -28.77 -7.01 -13.66
N THR A 47 -27.57 -6.53 -13.38
CA THR A 47 -27.11 -5.20 -13.78
C THR A 47 -25.65 -5.27 -14.15
N SER A 48 -25.32 -5.09 -15.42
CA SER A 48 -23.95 -5.17 -15.89
C SER A 48 -23.07 -4.03 -15.36
N GLU A 49 -21.77 -4.26 -15.29
CA GLU A 49 -20.79 -3.21 -14.97
C GLU A 49 -20.94 -2.00 -15.90
N GLU A 50 -21.23 -2.23 -17.18
CA GLU A 50 -21.37 -1.17 -18.18
C GLU A 50 -22.61 -0.29 -17.92
N GLU A 51 -23.73 -0.87 -17.51
CA GLU A 51 -24.94 -0.13 -17.11
C GLU A 51 -24.69 0.71 -15.87
N ILE A 52 -24.00 0.17 -14.85
CA ILE A 52 -23.62 0.93 -13.64
C ILE A 52 -22.72 2.10 -14.01
N ARG A 53 -21.73 1.90 -14.87
CA ARG A 53 -20.84 2.97 -15.34
C ARG A 53 -21.60 4.05 -16.11
N GLN A 54 -22.60 3.68 -16.89
CA GLN A 54 -23.46 4.64 -17.56
C GLN A 54 -24.26 5.46 -16.54
N ILE A 55 -24.90 4.81 -15.55
CA ILE A 55 -25.62 5.50 -14.47
C ILE A 55 -24.71 6.50 -13.73
N ILE A 56 -23.48 6.10 -13.40
CA ILE A 56 -22.52 6.97 -12.74
C ILE A 56 -22.11 8.14 -13.66
N THR A 57 -21.92 7.88 -14.95
CA THR A 57 -21.54 8.93 -15.92
C THR A 57 -22.64 9.98 -16.10
N GLU A 58 -23.89 9.56 -16.01
CA GLU A 58 -25.06 10.43 -16.07
C GLU A 58 -25.33 11.15 -14.74
N ASN A 59 -24.81 10.61 -13.63
CA ASN A 59 -25.05 11.06 -12.25
C ASN A 59 -23.73 11.08 -11.46
N ASP A 60 -22.79 11.93 -11.86
CA ASP A 60 -21.43 12.00 -11.30
C ASP A 60 -21.39 12.33 -9.79
N PHE A 61 -22.47 12.94 -9.26
CA PHE A 61 -22.62 13.17 -7.82
C PHE A 61 -22.61 11.87 -6.98
N LEU A 62 -22.90 10.71 -7.59
CA LEU A 62 -22.82 9.41 -6.91
C LEU A 62 -21.40 9.10 -6.40
N LEU A 63 -20.37 9.67 -7.02
CA LEU A 63 -18.98 9.53 -6.58
C LEU A 63 -18.68 10.31 -5.28
N ASP A 64 -19.57 11.17 -4.83
CA ASP A 64 -19.43 11.85 -3.54
C ASP A 64 -19.76 10.93 -2.35
N TYR A 65 -20.47 9.82 -2.59
CA TYR A 65 -20.88 8.89 -1.54
C TYR A 65 -19.82 7.83 -1.24
N GLY A 66 -19.79 7.36 0.01
CA GLY A 66 -18.93 6.27 0.43
C GLY A 66 -19.33 4.93 -0.16
N MET A 67 -20.64 4.72 -0.36
CA MET A 67 -21.21 3.51 -0.97
C MET A 67 -22.46 3.87 -1.76
N VAL A 68 -22.63 3.29 -2.95
CA VAL A 68 -23.89 3.33 -3.70
C VAL A 68 -24.40 1.91 -3.83
N VAL A 69 -25.68 1.72 -3.50
CA VAL A 69 -26.35 0.41 -3.51
C VAL A 69 -27.36 0.38 -4.63
N PHE A 70 -27.24 -0.58 -5.52
CA PHE A 70 -28.16 -0.82 -6.65
C PHE A 70 -29.01 -2.05 -6.35
N GLY A 71 -30.33 -1.94 -6.41
CA GLY A 71 -31.18 -3.09 -6.13
C GLY A 71 -32.66 -2.85 -6.31
N GLU A 72 -33.45 -3.94 -6.28
CA GLU A 72 -34.88 -3.88 -6.13
C GLU A 72 -35.27 -3.45 -4.70
N ASN A 73 -36.35 -2.72 -4.56
CA ASN A 73 -36.82 -2.19 -3.28
C ASN A 73 -35.85 -1.18 -2.60
N VAL A 74 -34.86 -0.71 -3.31
CA VAL A 74 -34.06 0.46 -2.91
C VAL A 74 -34.84 1.70 -3.34
N GLN A 75 -34.95 2.70 -2.48
CA GLN A 75 -35.48 4.01 -2.88
C GLN A 75 -34.30 4.86 -3.38
N ASP A 76 -34.54 5.58 -4.48
CA ASP A 76 -33.56 6.57 -4.93
C ASP A 76 -33.40 7.65 -3.87
N GLY A 77 -32.18 7.86 -3.41
CA GLY A 77 -31.86 8.88 -2.43
C GLY A 77 -30.85 8.47 -1.38
N GLU A 78 -30.58 9.38 -0.48
CA GLU A 78 -29.69 9.16 0.65
C GLU A 78 -30.28 8.16 1.64
N ILE A 79 -29.42 7.24 2.11
CA ILE A 79 -29.75 6.24 3.11
C ILE A 79 -28.91 6.53 4.36
N ASP A 80 -29.57 7.02 5.40
CA ASP A 80 -28.92 7.31 6.67
C ASP A 80 -28.94 6.11 7.65
N PHE A 81 -28.28 6.26 8.80
CA PHE A 81 -28.23 5.19 9.80
C PHE A 81 -29.61 4.87 10.39
N ASN A 82 -30.56 5.83 10.41
CA ASN A 82 -31.87 5.62 11.02
C ASN A 82 -32.76 4.73 10.15
N ASN A 83 -32.61 4.81 8.85
CA ASN A 83 -33.42 4.02 7.92
C ASN A 83 -32.70 2.81 7.31
N ILE A 84 -31.35 2.74 7.35
CA ILE A 84 -30.59 1.56 6.88
C ILE A 84 -31.01 0.26 7.58
N ILE A 85 -31.45 0.37 8.84
CA ILE A 85 -31.87 -0.78 9.65
C ILE A 85 -33.07 -1.52 9.01
N ASP A 86 -33.91 -0.83 8.26
CA ASP A 86 -35.03 -1.44 7.54
C ASP A 86 -34.62 -2.04 6.19
N TYR A 87 -33.39 -1.82 5.74
CA TYR A 87 -32.87 -2.24 4.45
C TYR A 87 -32.42 -3.71 4.37
N PHE A 88 -32.52 -4.49 5.45
CA PHE A 88 -32.30 -5.94 5.41
C PHE A 88 -33.22 -6.68 4.42
N LYS A 89 -34.29 -6.03 3.92
CA LYS A 89 -35.21 -6.52 2.89
C LYS A 89 -34.68 -6.32 1.46
N ILE A 90 -33.62 -5.59 1.27
CA ILE A 90 -33.11 -5.25 -0.06
C ILE A 90 -32.37 -6.43 -0.64
N ASN A 91 -32.73 -6.80 -1.85
CA ASN A 91 -31.85 -7.55 -2.72
C ASN A 91 -30.85 -6.56 -3.32
N VAL A 92 -29.66 -6.54 -2.76
CA VAL A 92 -28.53 -5.78 -3.31
C VAL A 92 -27.98 -6.57 -4.49
N TYR A 93 -28.10 -6.01 -5.69
CA TYR A 93 -27.59 -6.63 -6.90
C TYR A 93 -26.17 -6.19 -7.19
N SER A 94 -25.86 -4.94 -6.89
CA SER A 94 -24.56 -4.37 -7.15
C SER A 94 -24.25 -3.25 -6.18
N VAL A 95 -22.97 -3.02 -5.96
CA VAL A 95 -22.50 -1.93 -5.10
C VAL A 95 -21.34 -1.21 -5.77
N LEU A 96 -21.32 0.12 -5.64
CA LEU A 96 -20.14 0.94 -5.85
C LEU A 96 -19.57 1.32 -4.49
N ILE A 97 -18.31 1.06 -4.26
CA ILE A 97 -17.65 1.34 -2.99
C ILE A 97 -16.47 2.29 -3.23
N LYS A 98 -16.46 3.40 -2.52
CA LYS A 98 -15.31 4.29 -2.43
C LYS A 98 -14.27 3.67 -1.51
N LYS A 99 -13.09 3.33 -2.02
CA LYS A 99 -12.07 2.61 -1.22
C LYS A 99 -11.67 3.36 0.05
N SER A 100 -11.64 4.69 0.02
CA SER A 100 -11.32 5.49 1.20
C SER A 100 -12.28 5.25 2.38
N ILE A 101 -13.54 4.85 2.13
CA ILE A 101 -14.48 4.58 3.21
C ILE A 101 -14.06 3.36 4.03
N LEU A 102 -13.44 2.38 3.40
CA LEU A 102 -12.99 1.15 4.06
C LEU A 102 -11.85 1.40 5.06
N VAL A 103 -11.17 2.54 4.95
CA VAL A 103 -10.16 2.95 5.92
C VAL A 103 -10.81 3.35 7.25
N TYR A 104 -12.02 3.92 7.21
CA TYR A 104 -12.78 4.31 8.40
C TYR A 104 -13.60 3.17 8.97
N THR A 105 -14.27 2.42 8.10
CA THR A 105 -15.23 1.40 8.50
C THR A 105 -14.60 0.02 8.68
N GLY A 106 -13.40 -0.22 8.16
CA GLY A 106 -12.86 -1.55 7.92
C GLY A 106 -13.46 -2.20 6.67
N CYS A 107 -12.85 -3.30 6.25
CA CYS A 107 -13.29 -4.08 5.10
C CYS A 107 -14.51 -4.98 5.44
N TYR A 108 -14.93 -5.84 4.52
CA TYR A 108 -15.94 -6.86 4.78
C TYR A 108 -15.57 -7.73 6.00
N ASN A 109 -16.54 -8.04 6.84
CA ASN A 109 -16.33 -8.93 7.99
C ASN A 109 -16.18 -10.39 7.52
N GLU A 110 -15.00 -10.96 7.69
CA GLU A 110 -14.63 -12.28 7.17
C GLU A 110 -15.27 -13.44 7.93
N GLU A 111 -15.81 -13.20 9.11
CA GLU A 111 -16.53 -14.20 9.91
C GLU A 111 -18.01 -14.36 9.50
N LEU A 112 -18.50 -13.48 8.64
CA LEU A 112 -19.87 -13.55 8.12
C LEU A 112 -19.90 -14.30 6.79
N THR A 113 -20.91 -15.15 6.61
CA THR A 113 -21.09 -15.95 5.41
C THR A 113 -22.32 -15.54 4.59
N ALA A 114 -23.18 -14.67 5.13
CA ALA A 114 -24.33 -14.11 4.45
C ALA A 114 -24.66 -12.71 5.01
N GLY A 115 -25.37 -11.89 4.25
CA GLY A 115 -25.74 -10.53 4.65
C GLY A 115 -24.56 -9.56 4.79
N ILE A 116 -23.43 -9.88 4.15
CA ILE A 116 -22.17 -9.14 4.29
C ILE A 116 -22.25 -7.72 3.75
N ASP A 117 -22.99 -7.50 2.66
CA ASP A 117 -23.17 -6.16 2.08
C ASP A 117 -24.07 -5.29 2.97
N TYR A 118 -25.10 -5.89 3.60
CA TYR A 118 -25.91 -5.20 4.59
C TYR A 118 -25.08 -4.77 5.82
N GLU A 119 -24.26 -5.66 6.34
CA GLU A 119 -23.41 -5.35 7.51
C GLU A 119 -22.43 -4.21 7.20
N LEU A 120 -21.77 -4.25 6.03
CA LEU A 120 -20.90 -3.18 5.58
C LEU A 120 -21.67 -1.86 5.40
N ALA A 121 -22.84 -1.90 4.78
CA ALA A 121 -23.67 -0.72 4.58
C ALA A 121 -24.09 -0.07 5.91
N VAL A 122 -24.49 -0.85 6.91
CA VAL A 122 -24.79 -0.31 8.24
C VAL A 122 -23.59 0.39 8.86
N ARG A 123 -22.39 -0.18 8.73
CA ARG A 123 -21.15 0.47 9.19
C ARG A 123 -20.87 1.76 8.45
N VAL A 124 -21.01 1.77 7.13
CA VAL A 124 -20.81 2.98 6.31
C VAL A 124 -21.78 4.08 6.74
N ALA A 125 -23.07 3.77 6.93
CA ALA A 125 -24.05 4.74 7.39
C ALA A 125 -23.75 5.28 8.80
N TYR A 126 -23.38 4.40 9.74
CA TYR A 126 -23.00 4.80 11.10
C TYR A 126 -21.81 5.76 11.12
N TYR A 127 -20.75 5.44 10.40
CA TYR A 127 -19.55 6.27 10.36
C TYR A 127 -19.77 7.56 9.55
N ALA A 128 -20.63 7.55 8.54
CA ALA A 128 -21.03 8.74 7.80
C ALA A 128 -21.68 9.77 8.71
N GLU A 129 -22.65 9.34 9.54
CA GLU A 129 -23.29 10.21 10.52
C GLU A 129 -22.29 10.71 11.58
N LYS A 130 -21.44 9.80 12.08
CA LYS A 130 -20.45 10.12 13.11
C LYS A 130 -19.41 11.14 12.68
N TYR A 131 -18.98 11.10 11.44
CA TYR A 131 -17.91 11.94 10.90
C TYR A 131 -18.39 12.96 9.86
N ASN A 132 -19.69 13.09 9.68
CA ASN A 132 -20.34 14.08 8.81
C ASN A 132 -19.82 14.05 7.37
N TYR A 133 -19.91 12.88 6.71
CA TYR A 133 -19.66 12.72 5.28
C TYR A 133 -20.84 12.00 4.59
N ASN A 134 -20.86 12.01 3.25
CA ASN A 134 -21.88 11.35 2.46
C ASN A 134 -21.72 9.81 2.55
N GLY A 135 -22.64 9.13 3.21
CA GLY A 135 -22.55 7.71 3.52
C GLY A 135 -22.98 6.82 2.37
N ILE A 136 -24.29 6.62 2.23
CA ILE A 136 -24.89 5.70 1.26
C ILE A 136 -25.91 6.43 0.41
N TYR A 137 -25.92 6.07 -0.86
CA TYR A 137 -26.98 6.43 -1.81
C TYR A 137 -27.60 5.17 -2.41
N GLY A 138 -28.93 5.11 -2.44
CA GLY A 138 -29.68 4.04 -3.06
C GLY A 138 -30.05 4.38 -4.49
N VAL A 139 -29.96 3.41 -5.39
CA VAL A 139 -30.42 3.49 -6.78
C VAL A 139 -31.37 2.33 -7.07
N LEU A 140 -32.63 2.64 -7.42
CA LEU A 140 -33.62 1.64 -7.77
C LEU A 140 -33.28 1.02 -9.12
N CYS A 141 -33.11 -0.30 -9.14
CA CYS A 141 -32.99 -1.09 -10.37
C CYS A 141 -34.11 -2.09 -10.46
N SER A 142 -34.83 -2.17 -11.61
CA SER A 142 -35.88 -3.17 -11.85
C SER A 142 -35.32 -4.33 -12.67
N SER A 143 -35.68 -5.55 -12.31
CA SER A 143 -35.31 -6.78 -13.04
C SER A 143 -36.08 -6.98 -14.38
N GLU A 144 -36.96 -6.06 -14.77
CA GLU A 144 -37.67 -6.15 -16.06
C GLU A 144 -36.80 -5.60 -17.19
N GLU A 145 -36.57 -6.44 -18.19
CA GLU A 145 -36.05 -6.03 -19.49
C GLU A 145 -36.84 -4.87 -20.07
N ASN A 146 -36.14 -3.77 -20.34
CA ASN A 146 -36.55 -2.60 -21.12
C ASN A 146 -37.28 -1.44 -20.45
N SER A 147 -36.60 -0.38 -20.60
CA SER A 147 -37.01 1.02 -20.70
C SER A 147 -36.58 1.93 -19.57
N PHE A 148 -35.33 2.30 -19.57
CA PHE A 148 -35.03 3.70 -19.26
C PHE A 148 -35.53 4.55 -20.43
N SER A 149 -36.84 4.86 -20.41
CA SER A 149 -37.39 5.84 -21.32
C SER A 149 -36.94 7.23 -20.87
N GLN A 150 -36.32 7.93 -21.77
CA GLN A 150 -36.06 9.37 -21.73
C GLN A 150 -37.34 10.14 -21.31
N GLU A 151 -37.53 10.40 -20.05
CA GLU A 151 -38.37 11.47 -19.53
C GLU A 151 -38.04 11.77 -18.06
N ALA A 152 -36.89 12.39 -17.80
CA ALA A 152 -36.69 13.19 -16.62
C ALA A 152 -36.22 14.58 -17.08
N GLY A 153 -37.20 15.34 -17.52
CA GLY A 153 -37.04 16.77 -17.83
C GLY A 153 -36.73 17.53 -16.54
N SER A 154 -35.67 18.29 -16.59
CA SER A 154 -35.11 19.16 -15.56
C SER A 154 -36.04 20.27 -15.10
N SER A 155 -37.14 20.01 -14.38
CA SER A 155 -38.00 21.09 -13.85
C SER A 155 -38.65 20.87 -12.49
N ASP A 156 -38.57 19.71 -11.83
CA ASP A 156 -39.39 19.47 -10.64
C ASP A 156 -38.64 19.22 -9.30
N ILE A 157 -37.35 19.41 -9.25
CA ILE A 157 -36.56 19.17 -8.01
C ILE A 157 -36.61 20.32 -6.99
N GLN A 158 -37.24 21.44 -7.31
CA GLN A 158 -37.31 22.61 -6.41
C GLN A 158 -38.61 22.73 -5.57
N GLU A 159 -39.60 21.88 -5.71
CA GLU A 159 -40.86 21.98 -4.95
C GLU A 159 -41.14 20.88 -3.90
N ALA A 160 -40.28 19.87 -3.76
CA ALA A 160 -40.48 18.76 -2.80
C ALA A 160 -40.11 19.08 -1.33
N HIS A 161 -39.60 20.26 -1.02
CA HIS A 161 -39.21 20.66 0.32
C HIS A 161 -40.30 21.26 1.21
N ASN A 162 -41.55 21.33 0.78
CA ASN A 162 -42.60 22.04 1.53
C ASN A 162 -43.90 21.29 1.78
N ALA A 163 -43.94 19.96 1.75
CA ALA A 163 -45.16 19.21 2.02
C ALA A 163 -44.97 18.05 3.01
N ALA A 164 -44.58 18.36 4.23
CA ALA A 164 -44.74 17.42 5.35
C ALA A 164 -45.66 18.05 6.39
N GLY A 165 -46.94 17.71 6.29
CA GLY A 165 -47.96 18.12 7.23
C GLY A 165 -49.25 17.34 7.10
N SER A 166 -49.51 16.51 8.09
CA SER A 166 -50.77 16.02 8.66
C SER A 166 -51.63 15.01 7.91
N SER A 167 -51.79 13.89 8.59
CA SER A 167 -53.03 13.14 8.92
C SER A 167 -53.87 12.51 7.78
N ASP A 168 -54.06 11.23 7.83
CA ASP A 168 -55.23 10.52 8.41
C ASP A 168 -55.15 9.02 8.14
N VAL A 169 -55.31 8.28 9.19
CA VAL A 169 -55.56 6.84 9.19
C VAL A 169 -56.93 6.56 8.64
N GLN A 170 -57.09 5.73 7.64
CA GLN A 170 -58.32 4.99 7.37
C GLN A 170 -57.99 3.53 7.04
N GLU A 171 -58.51 2.68 7.92
CA GLU A 171 -58.67 1.24 7.75
C GLU A 171 -59.43 0.89 6.44
N ALA A 172 -58.92 -0.05 5.70
CA ALA A 172 -59.73 -0.82 4.77
C ALA A 172 -59.26 -2.28 4.77
N ASP A 173 -60.06 -3.11 5.42
CA ASP A 173 -60.12 -4.56 5.27
C ASP A 173 -60.47 -4.98 3.83
N ASN A 174 -59.85 -6.07 3.41
CA ASN A 174 -60.40 -7.27 2.72
C ASN A 174 -59.59 -7.79 1.53
N ALA A 175 -58.97 -8.92 1.81
CA ALA A 175 -59.19 -10.23 1.18
C ALA A 175 -59.10 -10.38 -0.35
N ALA A 176 -58.24 -11.28 -0.67
CA ALA A 176 -58.23 -12.26 -1.76
C ALA A 176 -57.04 -12.14 -2.73
N GLY A 177 -56.21 -13.18 -2.74
CA GLY A 177 -55.16 -13.38 -3.74
C GLY A 177 -53.97 -14.20 -3.21
N SER A 178 -54.25 -15.38 -2.62
CA SER A 178 -53.21 -16.18 -1.96
C SER A 178 -52.67 -17.34 -2.81
N SER A 179 -52.61 -17.25 -4.13
CA SER A 179 -52.01 -18.33 -4.95
C SER A 179 -50.87 -17.91 -5.86
N ASP A 180 -50.78 -16.65 -6.25
CA ASP A 180 -49.77 -16.24 -7.26
C ASP A 180 -48.51 -15.65 -6.64
N VAL A 181 -48.56 -15.31 -5.35
CA VAL A 181 -47.39 -14.80 -4.63
C VAL A 181 -46.47 -15.95 -4.16
N GLN A 182 -47.00 -17.17 -4.02
CA GLN A 182 -46.25 -18.34 -3.56
C GLN A 182 -45.37 -18.94 -4.67
N GLU A 183 -45.67 -18.76 -5.94
CA GLU A 183 -44.86 -19.28 -7.06
C GLU A 183 -43.69 -18.37 -7.43
N ALA A 184 -43.79 -17.06 -7.21
CA ALA A 184 -42.70 -16.12 -7.50
C ALA A 184 -41.52 -16.22 -6.52
N TYR A 185 -41.70 -16.82 -5.34
CA TYR A 185 -40.67 -16.95 -4.31
C TYR A 185 -39.84 -18.25 -4.38
N ASN A 186 -40.15 -19.17 -5.28
CA ASN A 186 -39.41 -20.44 -5.43
C ASN A 186 -38.16 -20.33 -6.33
N VAL A 187 -37.76 -19.15 -6.75
CA VAL A 187 -36.61 -18.96 -7.66
C VAL A 187 -35.30 -18.71 -6.91
N THR A 188 -35.32 -18.38 -5.61
CA THR A 188 -34.11 -18.27 -4.81
C THR A 188 -33.92 -19.54 -3.98
N GLY A 189 -33.14 -20.50 -4.47
CA GLY A 189 -32.74 -21.71 -3.73
C GLY A 189 -31.83 -21.39 -2.57
N ILE A 190 -32.29 -20.58 -1.60
CA ILE A 190 -31.56 -20.27 -0.36
C ILE A 190 -31.74 -21.49 0.54
N SER A 191 -30.64 -22.14 0.91
CA SER A 191 -30.66 -23.24 1.87
C SER A 191 -31.00 -22.74 3.28
N ASP A 192 -31.58 -23.60 4.13
CA ASP A 192 -31.84 -23.26 5.54
C ASP A 192 -30.59 -22.75 6.26
N GLU A 193 -29.43 -23.26 5.89
CA GLU A 193 -28.13 -22.86 6.44
C GLU A 193 -27.75 -21.42 6.05
N GLN A 194 -28.01 -21.01 4.81
CA GLN A 194 -27.75 -19.66 4.33
C GLN A 194 -28.72 -18.65 4.98
N THR A 195 -29.97 -19.03 5.17
CA THR A 195 -30.96 -18.23 5.88
C THR A 195 -30.58 -18.05 7.35
N ALA A 196 -30.08 -19.10 8.01
CA ALA A 196 -29.59 -19.03 9.37
C ALA A 196 -28.38 -18.08 9.51
N ALA A 197 -27.45 -18.16 8.60
CA ALA A 197 -26.29 -17.26 8.56
C ALA A 197 -26.68 -15.80 8.34
N GLN A 198 -27.70 -15.53 7.53
CA GLN A 198 -28.22 -14.19 7.31
C GLN A 198 -28.87 -13.61 8.59
N PHE A 199 -29.68 -14.41 9.29
CA PHE A 199 -30.28 -13.97 10.55
C PHE A 199 -29.24 -13.78 11.66
N LEU A 200 -28.17 -14.58 11.68
CA LEU A 200 -27.06 -14.37 12.59
C LEU A 200 -26.38 -13.01 12.33
N THR A 201 -26.21 -12.64 11.08
CA THR A 201 -25.68 -11.31 10.71
C THR A 201 -26.59 -10.19 11.18
N TYR A 202 -27.92 -10.31 11.04
CA TYR A 202 -28.86 -9.32 11.55
C TYR A 202 -28.81 -9.20 13.07
N ALA A 203 -28.76 -10.32 13.79
CA ALA A 203 -28.62 -10.34 15.24
C ALA A 203 -27.29 -9.73 15.69
N TYR A 204 -26.23 -10.00 14.98
CA TYR A 204 -24.91 -9.39 15.21
C TYR A 204 -24.95 -7.87 15.06
N VAL A 205 -25.54 -7.34 13.99
CA VAL A 205 -25.70 -5.90 13.74
C VAL A 205 -26.53 -5.26 14.85
N LEU A 206 -27.64 -5.86 15.26
CA LEU A 206 -28.46 -5.36 16.37
C LEU A 206 -27.66 -5.30 17.68
N LYS A 207 -26.91 -6.34 18.01
CA LYS A 207 -26.06 -6.36 19.21
C LYS A 207 -24.95 -5.31 19.14
N LEU A 208 -24.31 -5.16 18.00
CA LEU A 208 -23.22 -4.22 17.77
C LEU A 208 -23.64 -2.77 18.01
N TYR A 209 -24.80 -2.39 17.50
CA TYR A 209 -25.32 -1.02 17.59
C TYR A 209 -26.42 -0.84 18.63
N MET A 210 -26.64 -1.81 19.51
CA MET A 210 -27.73 -1.80 20.50
C MET A 210 -27.80 -0.51 21.32
N LYS A 211 -26.64 0.00 21.79
CA LYS A 211 -26.59 1.24 22.61
C LYS A 211 -27.01 2.45 21.78
N GLU A 212 -26.55 2.55 20.54
CA GLU A 212 -26.88 3.65 19.64
C GLU A 212 -28.35 3.61 19.24
N LEU A 213 -28.85 2.45 18.85
CA LEU A 213 -30.26 2.24 18.51
C LEU A 213 -31.19 2.54 19.70
N THR A 214 -30.78 2.17 20.90
CA THR A 214 -31.52 2.51 22.13
C THR A 214 -31.53 4.01 22.37
N HIS A 215 -30.39 4.67 22.22
CA HIS A 215 -30.27 6.12 22.39
C HIS A 215 -31.14 6.91 21.42
N LYS A 216 -31.24 6.43 20.19
CA LYS A 216 -32.07 7.01 19.12
C LYS A 216 -33.54 6.59 19.20
N GLY A 217 -33.92 5.66 20.07
CA GLY A 217 -35.27 5.11 20.17
C GLY A 217 -35.66 4.20 18.98
N LEU A 218 -34.68 3.65 18.27
CA LEU A 218 -34.87 2.84 17.07
C LEU A 218 -34.80 1.32 17.33
N LEU A 219 -34.32 0.89 18.51
CA LEU A 219 -34.04 -0.53 18.75
C LEU A 219 -35.30 -1.41 18.63
N GLU A 220 -36.42 -0.98 19.25
CA GLU A 220 -37.68 -1.73 19.22
C GLU A 220 -38.23 -1.84 17.79
N ASN A 221 -38.16 -0.76 17.03
CA ASN A 221 -38.58 -0.74 15.63
C ASN A 221 -37.73 -1.68 14.77
N ALA A 222 -36.39 -1.65 14.94
CA ALA A 222 -35.47 -2.54 14.25
C ALA A 222 -35.75 -4.02 14.54
N ILE A 223 -35.96 -4.37 15.82
CA ILE A 223 -36.31 -5.74 16.23
C ILE A 223 -37.65 -6.14 15.61
N TYR A 224 -38.67 -5.26 15.67
CA TYR A 224 -39.99 -5.54 15.13
C TYR A 224 -39.95 -5.74 13.61
N ALA A 225 -39.25 -4.87 12.89
CA ALA A 225 -39.11 -4.93 11.43
C ALA A 225 -38.42 -6.23 10.97
N MET A 226 -37.32 -6.61 11.63
CA MET A 226 -36.63 -7.86 11.35
C MET A 226 -37.45 -9.09 11.68
N LYS A 227 -38.22 -9.05 12.77
CA LYS A 227 -39.14 -10.13 13.13
C LYS A 227 -40.26 -10.27 12.09
N ALA A 228 -40.89 -9.16 11.70
CA ALA A 228 -41.92 -9.18 10.66
C ALA A 228 -41.39 -9.72 9.32
N TYR A 229 -40.16 -9.42 8.97
CA TYR A 229 -39.50 -10.00 7.81
C TYR A 229 -39.31 -11.52 7.95
N ALA A 230 -38.79 -11.98 9.10
CA ALA A 230 -38.64 -13.40 9.38
C ALA A 230 -39.99 -14.17 9.34
N ASP A 231 -41.05 -13.58 9.90
CA ASP A 231 -42.39 -14.11 9.87
C ASP A 231 -42.91 -14.24 8.41
N SER A 232 -42.67 -13.21 7.59
CA SER A 232 -43.07 -13.22 6.15
C SER A 232 -42.34 -14.29 5.32
N LYS A 233 -41.16 -14.70 5.77
CA LYS A 233 -40.36 -15.79 5.15
C LYS A 233 -40.59 -17.16 5.80
N GLY A 234 -41.46 -17.24 6.82
CA GLY A 234 -41.72 -18.49 7.54
C GLY A 234 -40.53 -18.94 8.43
N CYS A 235 -39.64 -18.04 8.81
CA CYS A 235 -38.38 -18.32 9.50
C CYS A 235 -38.32 -17.68 10.90
N ALA A 236 -39.45 -17.34 11.52
CA ALA A 236 -39.48 -16.65 12.82
C ALA A 236 -38.72 -17.39 13.94
N ASP A 237 -38.84 -18.71 14.01
CA ASP A 237 -38.19 -19.52 15.02
C ASP A 237 -36.66 -19.53 14.82
N LEU A 238 -36.21 -19.59 13.55
CA LEU A 238 -34.81 -19.53 13.21
C LEU A 238 -34.20 -18.17 13.57
N TYR A 239 -34.87 -17.09 13.23
CA TYR A 239 -34.42 -15.74 13.61
C TYR A 239 -34.34 -15.56 15.12
N ASN A 240 -35.40 -15.96 15.85
CA ASN A 240 -35.41 -15.86 17.32
C ASN A 240 -34.29 -16.70 17.95
N GLY A 241 -34.01 -17.90 17.41
CA GLY A 241 -32.89 -18.74 17.82
C GLY A 241 -31.54 -18.04 17.66
N GLN A 242 -31.25 -17.49 16.47
CA GLN A 242 -30.02 -16.80 16.18
C GLN A 242 -29.86 -15.50 16.98
N LEU A 243 -30.95 -14.74 17.17
CA LEU A 243 -30.93 -13.54 18.00
C LEU A 243 -30.60 -13.86 19.46
N LEU A 244 -31.24 -14.87 20.05
CA LEU A 244 -30.96 -15.30 21.42
C LEU A 244 -29.55 -15.87 21.59
N GLU A 245 -29.06 -16.61 20.59
CA GLU A 245 -27.73 -17.14 20.59
C GLU A 245 -26.67 -16.01 20.65
N ILE A 246 -26.76 -15.02 19.76
CA ILE A 246 -25.80 -13.90 19.75
C ILE A 246 -25.95 -12.97 20.94
N LEU A 247 -27.18 -12.73 21.45
CA LEU A 247 -27.41 -11.86 22.60
C LEU A 247 -26.87 -12.45 23.90
N ASN A 248 -26.92 -13.76 24.06
CA ASN A 248 -26.55 -14.46 25.29
C ASN A 248 -25.13 -15.07 25.24
N ASN A 249 -24.44 -15.05 24.09
CA ASN A 249 -23.12 -15.62 23.90
C ASN A 249 -22.10 -14.52 23.52
N ASP A 250 -21.42 -14.00 24.54
CA ASP A 250 -20.41 -12.96 24.34
C ASP A 250 -19.16 -13.48 23.63
N GLU A 251 -18.84 -14.77 23.73
CA GLU A 251 -17.72 -15.35 23.01
C GLU A 251 -18.02 -15.44 21.50
N LEU A 252 -19.26 -15.86 21.13
CA LEU A 252 -19.69 -15.87 19.73
C LEU A 252 -19.70 -14.45 19.15
N PHE A 253 -20.23 -13.47 19.90
CA PHE A 253 -20.23 -12.08 19.49
C PHE A 253 -18.79 -11.54 19.31
N ALA A 254 -17.90 -11.83 20.24
CA ALA A 254 -16.50 -11.42 20.14
C ALA A 254 -15.79 -12.07 18.96
N LYS A 255 -16.10 -13.33 18.66
CA LYS A 255 -15.58 -14.03 17.48
C LYS A 255 -16.01 -13.36 16.17
N ILE A 256 -17.30 -13.08 16.01
CA ILE A 256 -17.83 -12.40 14.82
C ILE A 256 -17.31 -10.96 14.71
N LYS A 257 -17.07 -10.30 15.85
CA LYS A 257 -16.49 -8.96 15.92
C LYS A 257 -14.98 -8.95 15.65
N ILE A 258 -14.41 -9.97 15.04
CA ILE A 258 -13.00 -9.96 14.63
C ILE A 258 -12.77 -8.80 13.67
N ASN A 259 -11.73 -8.05 14.00
CA ASN A 259 -11.34 -6.87 13.26
C ASN A 259 -10.83 -7.29 11.85
N THR A 260 -11.54 -6.89 10.83
CA THR A 260 -11.15 -6.98 9.42
C THR A 260 -10.37 -5.75 8.97
N ALA A 261 -9.73 -5.05 9.92
CA ALA A 261 -8.95 -3.87 9.64
C ALA A 261 -7.87 -4.15 8.59
N PRO A 262 -7.84 -3.40 7.49
CA PRO A 262 -6.80 -3.55 6.47
C PRO A 262 -5.48 -2.95 6.92
N PHE A 263 -4.40 -3.33 6.24
CA PHE A 263 -3.23 -2.47 6.15
C PHE A 263 -3.53 -1.30 5.21
N TYR A 264 -3.06 -0.12 5.55
CA TYR A 264 -3.14 1.06 4.69
C TYR A 264 -1.76 1.37 4.12
N VAL A 265 -1.61 1.27 2.79
CA VAL A 265 -0.32 1.47 2.11
C VAL A 265 -0.37 2.74 1.27
N ILE A 266 0.54 3.67 1.56
CA ILE A 266 0.73 4.84 0.69
C ILE A 266 1.57 4.44 -0.52
N MET A 267 1.00 4.62 -1.71
CA MET A 267 1.64 4.22 -2.97
C MET A 267 2.78 5.15 -3.41
N GLY A 268 2.83 6.37 -2.91
CA GLY A 268 3.84 7.33 -3.38
C GLY A 268 3.57 7.84 -4.81
N ASP A 269 4.39 8.78 -5.22
CA ASP A 269 4.35 9.41 -6.54
C ASP A 269 5.39 8.81 -7.52
N ASN A 270 5.54 9.44 -8.66
CA ASN A 270 6.54 9.07 -9.68
C ASN A 270 7.94 9.64 -9.42
N THR A 271 8.20 10.23 -8.25
CA THR A 271 9.53 10.71 -7.88
C THR A 271 10.54 9.57 -7.90
N CYS A 272 11.78 9.87 -8.27
CA CYS A 272 12.84 8.85 -8.43
C CYS A 272 12.46 7.72 -9.41
N HIS A 273 11.84 8.06 -10.56
CA HIS A 273 11.39 7.11 -11.57
C HIS A 273 10.38 6.06 -11.05
N GLY A 274 9.58 6.42 -10.03
CA GLY A 274 8.52 5.57 -9.49
C GLY A 274 8.98 4.45 -8.56
N VAL A 275 10.22 4.46 -8.08
CA VAL A 275 10.77 3.40 -7.22
C VAL A 275 9.94 3.20 -5.95
N LEU A 276 9.54 4.27 -5.25
CA LEU A 276 8.75 4.15 -4.01
C LEU A 276 7.34 3.62 -4.29
N ARG A 277 6.73 4.02 -5.40
CA ARG A 277 5.45 3.48 -5.85
C ARG A 277 5.55 1.99 -6.14
N ARG A 278 6.65 1.56 -6.78
CA ARG A 278 6.90 0.15 -7.04
C ARG A 278 7.02 -0.66 -5.75
N PHE A 279 7.80 -0.20 -4.77
CA PHE A 279 7.95 -0.87 -3.48
C PHE A 279 6.60 -0.99 -2.75
N ALA A 280 5.78 0.06 -2.78
CA ALA A 280 4.44 0.04 -2.22
C ALA A 280 3.54 -1.00 -2.92
N GLY A 281 3.61 -1.11 -4.24
CA GLY A 281 2.91 -2.14 -5.01
C GLY A 281 3.37 -3.55 -4.66
N ASP A 282 4.67 -3.77 -4.52
CA ASP A 282 5.22 -5.10 -4.25
C ASP A 282 4.94 -5.57 -2.82
N ILE A 283 5.05 -4.69 -1.81
CA ILE A 283 4.64 -5.05 -0.43
C ILE A 283 3.12 -5.30 -0.35
N THR A 284 2.33 -4.54 -1.11
CA THR A 284 0.88 -4.76 -1.22
C THR A 284 0.57 -6.15 -1.76
N LYS A 285 1.16 -6.53 -2.89
CA LYS A 285 1.01 -7.88 -3.49
C LYS A 285 1.41 -8.97 -2.50
N SER A 286 2.52 -8.76 -1.78
CA SER A 286 3.03 -9.73 -0.80
C SER A 286 2.11 -9.89 0.41
N LEU A 287 1.53 -8.81 0.92
CA LEU A 287 0.55 -8.86 2.00
C LEU A 287 -0.73 -9.58 1.57
N ILE A 288 -1.23 -9.28 0.36
CA ILE A 288 -2.39 -9.94 -0.24
C ILE A 288 -2.15 -11.44 -0.40
N LYS A 289 -0.99 -11.83 -0.94
CA LYS A 289 -0.57 -13.23 -1.07
C LYS A 289 -0.56 -13.96 0.28
N LYS A 290 -0.30 -13.24 1.38
CA LYS A 290 -0.35 -13.75 2.75
C LYS A 290 -1.74 -13.63 3.40
N GLY A 291 -2.79 -13.34 2.63
CA GLY A 291 -4.17 -13.29 3.09
C GLY A 291 -4.53 -12.02 3.87
N GLN A 292 -3.79 -10.92 3.72
CA GLN A 292 -4.07 -9.68 4.42
C GLN A 292 -4.92 -8.75 3.55
N ALA A 293 -5.97 -8.16 4.11
CA ALA A 293 -6.67 -7.05 3.49
C ALA A 293 -5.76 -5.82 3.44
N VAL A 294 -5.72 -5.15 2.30
CA VAL A 294 -4.89 -3.95 2.07
C VAL A 294 -5.73 -2.90 1.36
N ILE A 295 -5.64 -1.66 1.80
CA ILE A 295 -6.15 -0.49 1.09
C ILE A 295 -4.94 0.33 0.63
N THR A 296 -4.86 0.58 -0.65
CA THR A 296 -3.83 1.46 -1.22
C THR A 296 -4.37 2.86 -1.39
N SER A 297 -3.56 3.87 -1.10
CA SER A 297 -3.85 5.25 -1.42
C SER A 297 -2.79 5.78 -2.37
N ASP A 298 -3.24 6.36 -3.46
CA ASP A 298 -2.41 7.18 -4.32
C ASP A 298 -2.71 8.65 -4.00
N GLY A 299 -1.77 9.34 -3.37
CA GLY A 299 -1.92 10.76 -3.06
C GLY A 299 -2.11 11.67 -4.28
N SER A 300 -1.95 11.15 -5.51
CA SER A 300 -2.12 11.90 -6.76
C SER A 300 -3.57 12.06 -7.20
N TYR A 301 -4.51 11.23 -6.73
CA TYR A 301 -5.92 11.25 -7.14
C TYR A 301 -6.89 11.85 -6.11
N GLY A 302 -6.39 12.53 -5.10
CA GLY A 302 -7.25 13.27 -4.16
C GLY A 302 -8.10 12.40 -3.23
N MET A 303 -7.73 11.14 -3.02
CA MET A 303 -8.29 10.30 -1.96
C MET A 303 -7.91 10.90 -0.61
N THR A 304 -8.65 11.91 -0.16
CA THR A 304 -8.45 12.53 1.14
C THR A 304 -9.03 11.64 2.23
N VAL A 305 -8.19 10.84 2.85
CA VAL A 305 -8.49 10.21 4.12
C VAL A 305 -8.07 11.18 5.23
N ASN A 306 -9.00 11.59 6.06
CA ASN A 306 -8.64 12.31 7.27
C ASN A 306 -8.15 11.31 8.32
N LEU A 307 -6.86 11.07 8.34
CA LEU A 307 -6.24 10.09 9.24
C LEU A 307 -6.50 10.36 10.73
N SER A 308 -6.91 11.60 11.09
CA SER A 308 -7.24 11.94 12.48
C SER A 308 -8.58 11.34 12.96
N ASP A 309 -9.43 10.95 12.02
CA ASP A 309 -10.77 10.43 12.32
C ASP A 309 -10.80 8.89 12.33
N ILE A 310 -9.68 8.23 11.99
CA ILE A 310 -9.57 6.78 12.00
C ILE A 310 -9.58 6.26 13.46
N GLU A 311 -10.52 5.38 13.77
CA GLU A 311 -10.62 4.72 15.07
C GLU A 311 -9.48 3.73 15.30
N ASP A 312 -9.20 3.40 16.57
CA ASP A 312 -8.09 2.56 17.02
C ASP A 312 -8.02 1.19 16.34
N ASN A 313 -9.18 0.66 15.94
CA ASN A 313 -9.32 -0.68 15.37
C ASN A 313 -9.63 -0.66 13.87
N SER A 314 -9.64 0.52 13.21
CA SER A 314 -9.97 0.62 11.79
C SER A 314 -8.85 0.16 10.89
N LEU A 315 -7.61 0.22 11.35
CA LEU A 315 -6.43 -0.23 10.60
C LEU A 315 -5.60 -1.22 11.41
N LYS A 316 -5.13 -2.27 10.74
CA LYS A 316 -4.17 -3.24 11.27
C LYS A 316 -2.75 -2.64 11.34
N GLY A 317 -2.44 -1.78 10.40
CA GLY A 317 -1.19 -1.05 10.35
C GLY A 317 -1.14 -0.11 9.16
N PHE A 318 -0.24 0.85 9.24
CA PHE A 318 0.06 1.80 8.19
C PHE A 318 1.44 1.46 7.61
N ILE A 319 1.58 1.45 6.29
CA ILE A 319 2.86 1.22 5.63
C ILE A 319 3.16 2.42 4.72
N GLY A 320 4.36 2.97 4.89
CA GLY A 320 4.83 4.09 4.10
C GLY A 320 6.32 3.99 3.76
N PHE A 321 6.73 4.80 2.80
CA PHE A 321 8.10 4.85 2.28
C PHE A 321 8.61 6.27 2.42
N GLN A 322 9.45 6.54 3.40
CA GLN A 322 9.90 7.90 3.80
C GLN A 322 8.76 8.92 4.01
N SER A 323 7.52 8.44 4.07
CA SER A 323 6.30 9.24 4.11
C SER A 323 6.12 10.05 5.40
N ILE A 324 6.87 9.74 6.43
CA ILE A 324 6.90 10.52 7.69
C ILE A 324 7.17 12.03 7.45
N VAL A 325 7.92 12.35 6.39
CA VAL A 325 8.24 13.73 5.98
C VAL A 325 6.98 14.53 5.71
N LEU A 326 5.98 13.91 5.07
CA LEU A 326 4.77 14.57 4.59
C LEU A 326 3.60 14.50 5.58
N PHE A 327 3.58 13.50 6.45
CA PHE A 327 2.39 13.13 7.22
C PHE A 327 2.57 13.07 8.74
N LYS A 328 3.68 13.59 9.29
CA LYS A 328 4.04 13.52 10.71
C LYS A 328 2.89 13.87 11.67
N ASP A 329 2.18 14.96 11.42
CA ASP A 329 1.10 15.44 12.29
C ASP A 329 -0.15 14.55 12.23
N TYR A 330 -0.42 13.93 11.09
CA TYR A 330 -1.50 12.97 10.93
C TYR A 330 -1.15 11.65 11.61
N PHE A 331 0.07 11.15 11.44
CA PHE A 331 0.51 9.89 12.03
C PHE A 331 0.49 9.89 13.56
N ARG A 332 0.78 11.04 14.20
CA ARG A 332 0.71 11.17 15.66
C ARG A 332 -0.67 10.88 16.23
N LYS A 333 -1.73 11.08 15.46
CA LYS A 333 -3.11 10.86 15.87
C LYS A 333 -3.59 9.43 15.65
N MET A 334 -2.90 8.70 14.76
CA MET A 334 -3.23 7.30 14.48
C MET A 334 -2.71 6.39 15.58
N LYS A 335 -3.53 5.45 16.01
CA LYS A 335 -3.19 4.52 17.09
C LYS A 335 -2.69 3.16 16.59
N CYS A 336 -2.83 2.85 15.30
CA CYS A 336 -2.27 1.65 14.71
C CYS A 336 -0.73 1.72 14.58
N PRO A 337 -0.03 0.57 14.47
CA PRO A 337 1.39 0.53 14.11
C PRO A 337 1.67 1.21 12.76
N LYS A 338 2.79 1.90 12.66
CA LYS A 338 3.23 2.60 11.47
C LYS A 338 4.59 2.04 11.04
N TYR A 339 4.60 1.29 9.95
CA TYR A 339 5.79 0.68 9.38
C TYR A 339 6.32 1.58 8.27
N ILE A 340 7.39 2.31 8.54
CA ILE A 340 7.96 3.30 7.62
C ILE A 340 9.31 2.81 7.13
N PHE A 341 9.38 2.40 5.87
CA PHE A 341 10.65 2.07 5.23
C PHE A 341 11.47 3.34 5.03
N TRP A 342 12.72 3.29 5.53
CA TRP A 342 13.63 4.43 5.54
C TRP A 342 14.90 4.14 4.75
N PHE A 343 15.16 4.92 3.70
CA PHE A 343 16.21 4.65 2.72
C PHE A 343 17.35 5.67 2.75
N ASP A 344 17.05 6.95 3.00
CA ASP A 344 18.06 8.00 3.02
C ASP A 344 18.77 8.09 4.38
N ASN A 345 19.94 8.68 4.37
CA ASN A 345 20.68 8.90 5.60
C ASN A 345 19.88 9.81 6.55
N PRO A 346 19.56 9.39 7.78
CA PRO A 346 18.72 10.13 8.72
C PRO A 346 19.31 11.48 9.14
N MET A 347 20.61 11.71 9.00
CA MET A 347 21.23 13.01 9.25
C MET A 347 20.62 14.16 8.45
N TYR A 348 20.01 13.86 7.28
CA TYR A 348 19.37 14.86 6.45
C TYR A 348 17.96 15.26 6.93
N PHE A 349 17.42 14.58 7.94
CA PHE A 349 16.01 14.68 8.32
C PHE A 349 15.79 14.78 9.84
N GLY A 350 16.81 15.17 10.60
CA GLY A 350 16.82 15.13 12.07
C GLY A 350 15.54 15.62 12.75
N ASN A 351 15.01 16.75 12.34
CA ASN A 351 13.77 17.33 12.91
C ASN A 351 12.52 16.46 12.74
N LEU A 352 12.55 15.50 11.82
CA LEU A 352 11.40 14.65 11.55
C LEU A 352 11.25 13.50 12.54
N PHE A 353 12.36 13.11 13.20
CA PHE A 353 12.33 12.04 14.19
C PHE A 353 11.93 12.52 15.58
N GLU A 354 11.90 13.84 15.82
CA GLU A 354 11.47 14.38 17.11
C GLU A 354 10.01 14.08 17.40
N GLY A 355 9.74 13.50 18.58
CA GLY A 355 8.41 13.27 19.12
C GLY A 355 7.59 12.22 18.37
N ILE A 356 8.22 11.27 17.70
CA ILE A 356 7.57 10.03 17.27
C ILE A 356 7.40 9.09 18.47
N ASP A 357 6.30 8.32 18.46
CA ASP A 357 5.91 7.43 19.56
C ASP A 357 6.36 5.98 19.34
N ASP A 358 6.10 5.11 20.31
CA ASP A 358 6.42 3.69 20.32
C ASP A 358 5.67 2.84 19.27
N LYS A 359 4.75 3.44 18.52
CA LYS A 359 4.00 2.78 17.44
C LYS A 359 4.62 2.97 16.06
N TYR A 360 5.69 3.76 15.99
CA TYR A 360 6.47 3.87 14.76
C TYR A 360 7.53 2.78 14.73
N TYR A 361 7.57 2.07 13.62
CA TYR A 361 8.60 1.12 13.25
C TYR A 361 9.35 1.69 12.05
N LEU A 362 10.53 2.22 12.26
CA LEU A 362 11.39 2.75 11.21
C LEU A 362 12.24 1.60 10.66
N LEU A 363 11.91 1.16 9.46
CA LEU A 363 12.51 0.01 8.80
C LEU A 363 13.66 0.49 7.91
N CYS A 364 14.84 0.61 8.52
CA CYS A 364 16.01 1.22 7.91
C CYS A 364 16.75 0.23 7.01
N GLN A 365 17.17 0.69 5.83
CA GLN A 365 17.97 -0.15 4.94
C GLN A 365 19.41 -0.36 5.45
N ASP A 366 19.88 0.47 6.36
CA ASP A 366 21.20 0.38 6.97
C ASP A 366 21.08 0.35 8.50
N ARG A 367 21.85 -0.53 9.16
CA ARG A 367 21.87 -0.65 10.63
C ARG A 367 22.31 0.64 11.30
N TYR A 368 23.31 1.31 10.76
CA TYR A 368 23.78 2.58 11.31
C TYR A 368 22.74 3.70 11.22
N TYR A 369 21.77 3.61 10.31
CA TYR A 369 20.64 4.54 10.28
C TYR A 369 19.70 4.32 11.46
N ALA A 370 19.43 3.06 11.80
CA ALA A 370 18.62 2.74 12.97
C ALA A 370 19.33 3.19 14.26
N GLU A 371 20.60 2.86 14.41
CA GLU A 371 21.43 3.26 15.56
C GLU A 371 21.50 4.79 15.71
N PHE A 372 21.68 5.52 14.61
CA PHE A 372 21.68 6.99 14.61
C PHE A 372 20.35 7.57 15.12
N ILE A 373 19.22 7.02 14.65
CA ILE A 373 17.89 7.48 15.07
C ILE A 373 17.67 7.19 16.56
N GLU A 374 18.05 6.02 17.04
CA GLU A 374 17.95 5.66 18.46
C GLU A 374 18.85 6.53 19.34
N GLU A 375 20.11 6.73 18.96
CA GLU A 375 21.09 7.49 19.74
C GLU A 375 20.68 8.96 19.90
N HIS A 376 20.23 9.59 18.80
CA HIS A 376 20.04 11.05 18.76
C HIS A 376 18.62 11.53 18.99
N PHE A 377 17.60 10.67 18.78
CA PHE A 377 16.19 11.09 18.86
C PHE A 377 15.33 10.27 19.85
N GLY A 378 15.96 9.32 20.55
CA GLY A 378 15.30 8.55 21.61
C GLY A 378 14.51 7.36 21.12
N ALA A 379 13.77 6.74 22.05
CA ALA A 379 13.14 5.45 21.88
C ALA A 379 12.11 5.41 20.75
N VAL A 380 12.51 4.96 19.63
CA VAL A 380 11.67 4.51 18.53
C VAL A 380 12.08 3.09 18.16
N ASN A 381 11.16 2.33 17.62
CA ASN A 381 11.49 1.01 17.07
C ASN A 381 12.20 1.21 15.72
N ALA A 382 13.48 1.59 15.75
CA ALA A 382 14.32 1.69 14.56
C ALA A 382 15.02 0.34 14.34
N LEU A 383 14.73 -0.32 13.22
CA LEU A 383 15.16 -1.68 12.95
C LEU A 383 15.82 -1.76 11.58
N GLN A 384 16.84 -2.60 11.44
CA GLN A 384 17.39 -2.90 10.13
C GLN A 384 16.45 -3.83 9.36
N LEU A 385 15.78 -3.31 8.32
CA LEU A 385 15.04 -4.09 7.35
C LEU A 385 15.24 -3.47 5.95
N PRO A 386 16.27 -3.90 5.20
CA PRO A 386 16.53 -3.37 3.87
C PRO A 386 15.36 -3.62 2.91
N PRO A 387 15.23 -2.81 1.85
CA PRO A 387 14.28 -3.08 0.78
C PRO A 387 14.56 -4.44 0.14
N ALA A 388 13.60 -4.94 -0.62
CA ALA A 388 13.70 -6.21 -1.32
C ALA A 388 13.68 -6.00 -2.84
N GLY A 389 13.94 -7.06 -3.57
CA GLY A 389 13.83 -7.09 -5.02
C GLY A 389 12.59 -7.84 -5.50
N GLU A 390 12.38 -7.78 -6.81
CA GLU A 390 11.35 -8.55 -7.51
C GLU A 390 11.97 -9.74 -8.23
N ASP A 391 11.35 -10.90 -8.07
CA ASP A 391 11.79 -12.14 -8.73
C ASP A 391 11.36 -12.16 -10.19
N ALA A 392 12.31 -11.84 -11.08
CA ALA A 392 12.12 -11.90 -12.53
C ALA A 392 12.18 -13.34 -13.09
N GLY A 393 12.45 -14.33 -12.26
CA GLY A 393 12.62 -15.74 -12.63
C GLY A 393 14.02 -16.06 -13.15
N TRP A 394 14.54 -17.21 -12.76
CA TRP A 394 15.80 -17.72 -13.27
C TRP A 394 15.67 -18.21 -14.73
N ALA A 395 16.53 -17.73 -15.60
CA ALA A 395 16.66 -18.23 -16.96
C ALA A 395 18.11 -18.63 -17.24
N ALA A 396 18.38 -19.91 -17.22
CA ALA A 396 19.66 -20.46 -17.69
C ALA A 396 19.85 -20.13 -19.20
N ASN A 397 21.08 -19.89 -19.60
CA ASN A 397 21.45 -19.61 -21.00
C ASN A 397 20.74 -18.37 -21.62
N LYS A 398 20.36 -17.40 -20.83
CA LYS A 398 19.83 -16.14 -21.33
C LYS A 398 20.92 -15.39 -22.11
N ASP A 399 20.56 -14.83 -23.28
CA ASP A 399 21.47 -13.94 -24.00
C ASP A 399 21.75 -12.68 -23.16
N ARG A 400 23.03 -12.45 -22.83
CA ARG A 400 23.50 -11.34 -22.01
C ARG A 400 24.47 -10.46 -22.80
N PRO A 401 23.94 -9.58 -23.67
CA PRO A 401 24.77 -8.75 -24.56
C PRO A 401 25.56 -7.68 -23.82
N PHE A 402 25.11 -7.28 -22.62
CA PHE A 402 25.82 -6.27 -21.81
C PHE A 402 26.86 -6.94 -20.92
N ASP A 403 28.12 -6.52 -21.05
CA ASP A 403 29.21 -7.02 -20.20
C ASP A 403 29.06 -6.49 -18.78
N ILE A 404 28.94 -5.18 -18.63
CA ILE A 404 28.74 -4.51 -17.32
C ILE A 404 27.69 -3.42 -17.49
N VAL A 405 26.73 -3.41 -16.59
CA VAL A 405 25.70 -2.38 -16.55
C VAL A 405 25.77 -1.63 -15.22
N PHE A 406 25.61 -0.31 -15.30
CA PHE A 406 25.33 0.55 -14.16
C PHE A 406 24.05 1.35 -14.43
N ILE A 407 23.04 1.23 -13.56
CA ILE A 407 21.80 2.00 -13.65
C ILE A 407 21.80 3.08 -12.57
N GLY A 408 21.78 4.34 -12.98
CA GLY A 408 21.76 5.51 -12.11
C GLY A 408 22.38 6.73 -12.78
N ALA A 409 22.11 7.91 -12.21
CA ALA A 409 22.61 9.18 -12.72
C ALA A 409 24.11 9.37 -12.46
N CYS A 410 24.76 10.14 -13.31
CA CYS A 410 26.10 10.67 -13.08
C CYS A 410 25.99 11.92 -12.20
N ASN A 411 26.43 11.80 -10.98
CA ASN A 411 26.52 12.93 -10.05
C ASN A 411 27.93 13.49 -10.05
N TYR A 412 28.05 14.82 -10.04
CA TYR A 412 29.33 15.49 -10.11
C TYR A 412 29.82 15.89 -8.73
N VAL A 413 31.16 15.86 -8.58
CA VAL A 413 31.80 16.50 -7.44
C VAL A 413 31.76 18.02 -7.66
N ASP A 414 31.17 18.76 -6.74
CA ASP A 414 31.15 20.22 -6.73
C ASP A 414 31.89 20.75 -5.50
N GLU A 415 33.15 21.06 -5.65
CA GLU A 415 33.95 21.58 -4.55
C GLU A 415 33.54 22.98 -4.06
N SER A 416 32.66 23.69 -4.79
CA SER A 416 32.14 24.98 -4.36
C SER A 416 31.22 24.91 -3.14
N VAL A 417 30.71 23.72 -2.80
CA VAL A 417 29.93 23.49 -1.58
C VAL A 417 30.77 23.51 -0.31
N ILE A 418 32.09 23.37 -0.42
CA ILE A 418 33.05 23.40 0.70
C ILE A 418 33.38 24.87 0.99
N LYS A 419 32.83 25.41 2.09
CA LYS A 419 32.83 26.85 2.37
C LYS A 419 33.94 27.30 3.30
N ASP A 420 34.50 26.41 4.12
CA ASP A 420 35.49 26.74 5.11
C ASP A 420 36.56 25.65 5.27
N GLU A 421 37.57 25.92 6.12
CA GLU A 421 38.69 25.01 6.33
C GLU A 421 38.27 23.72 7.04
N PHE A 422 37.33 23.78 8.00
CA PHE A 422 36.83 22.60 8.69
C PHE A 422 36.13 21.63 7.76
N GLN A 423 35.24 22.16 6.88
CA GLN A 423 34.59 21.39 5.84
C GLN A 423 35.60 20.76 4.86
N ARG A 424 36.67 21.48 4.52
CA ARG A 424 37.76 20.97 3.68
C ARG A 424 38.48 19.80 4.35
N GLU A 425 38.84 19.95 5.60
CA GLU A 425 39.52 18.91 6.37
C GLU A 425 38.62 17.67 6.52
N TYR A 426 37.34 17.86 6.81
CA TYR A 426 36.39 16.76 6.91
C TYR A 426 36.22 16.04 5.54
N TYR A 427 36.14 16.79 4.46
CA TYR A 427 36.08 16.23 3.11
C TYR A 427 37.30 15.37 2.78
N GLU A 428 38.49 15.88 3.01
CA GLU A 428 39.75 15.15 2.77
C GLU A 428 39.87 13.94 3.70
N TYR A 429 39.45 14.07 4.97
CA TYR A 429 39.42 12.95 5.90
C TYR A 429 38.53 11.82 5.38
N MET A 430 37.32 12.09 5.02
CA MET A 430 36.36 11.09 4.53
C MET A 430 36.80 10.46 3.19
N LYS A 431 37.53 11.17 2.35
CA LYS A 431 38.12 10.61 1.11
C LYS A 431 39.23 9.57 1.39
N THR A 432 39.76 9.53 2.57
CA THR A 432 40.76 8.55 2.98
C THR A 432 40.21 7.48 3.92
N HIS A 433 38.97 7.62 4.38
CA HIS A 433 38.27 6.71 5.28
C HIS A 433 36.92 6.27 4.73
N PRO A 434 36.89 5.50 3.61
CA PRO A 434 35.64 5.16 2.93
C PRO A 434 34.76 4.16 3.68
N ASN A 435 35.24 3.51 4.71
CA ASN A 435 34.56 2.40 5.39
C ASN A 435 33.81 2.83 6.67
N ILE A 436 33.87 4.11 7.05
CA ILE A 436 33.17 4.64 8.23
C ILE A 436 31.96 5.48 7.84
N THR A 437 31.03 5.68 8.78
CA THR A 437 29.87 6.55 8.58
C THR A 437 30.28 8.03 8.59
N PHE A 438 29.44 8.91 8.06
CA PHE A 438 29.66 10.35 8.14
C PHE A 438 29.72 10.85 9.57
N GLU A 439 28.85 10.33 10.42
CA GLU A 439 28.84 10.63 11.84
C GLU A 439 30.13 10.20 12.54
N GLN A 440 30.57 8.96 12.31
CA GLN A 440 31.80 8.45 12.86
C GLN A 440 33.02 9.28 12.42
N GLY A 441 33.09 9.62 11.13
CA GLY A 441 34.14 10.47 10.60
C GLY A 441 34.20 11.86 11.26
N LEU A 442 33.01 12.44 11.56
CA LEU A 442 32.94 13.69 12.31
C LEU A 442 33.40 13.50 13.76
N LYS A 443 32.95 12.46 14.47
CA LYS A 443 33.37 12.12 15.83
C LYS A 443 34.92 11.97 15.92
N GLU A 444 35.53 11.23 14.99
CA GLU A 444 36.95 11.01 14.91
C GLU A 444 37.76 12.30 14.64
N LEU A 445 37.27 13.15 13.71
CA LEU A 445 37.90 14.43 13.41
C LEU A 445 37.84 15.40 14.59
N LEU A 446 36.72 15.45 15.30
CA LEU A 446 36.56 16.27 16.51
C LEU A 446 37.52 15.83 17.63
N VAL A 447 37.68 14.52 17.86
CA VAL A 447 38.63 13.95 18.80
C VAL A 447 40.07 14.30 18.39
N TYR A 448 40.42 14.16 17.13
CA TYR A 448 41.73 14.51 16.60
C TYR A 448 42.09 15.99 16.84
N LYS A 449 41.09 16.87 16.76
CA LYS A 449 41.23 18.32 16.97
C LYS A 449 41.11 18.74 18.43
N ASP A 450 40.88 17.82 19.35
CA ASP A 450 40.62 18.10 20.78
C ASP A 450 39.40 19.02 20.98
N PHE A 451 38.38 18.88 20.11
CA PHE A 451 37.13 19.60 20.24
C PHE A 451 36.12 18.77 21.03
N ASN A 452 35.69 19.33 22.16
CA ASN A 452 34.60 18.75 22.95
C ASN A 452 33.35 19.63 22.80
N ILE A 453 32.31 19.08 22.17
CA ILE A 453 31.05 19.77 21.92
C ILE A 453 29.89 18.96 22.49
N ASP A 454 28.80 19.65 22.86
CA ASP A 454 27.57 18.98 23.28
C ASP A 454 26.83 18.40 22.08
N GLU A 455 25.86 17.55 22.39
CA GLU A 455 25.04 16.83 21.40
C GLU A 455 24.35 17.77 20.40
N GLN A 456 23.76 18.87 20.87
CA GLN A 456 23.06 19.81 20.00
C GLN A 456 24.02 20.48 19.01
N LYS A 457 25.22 20.83 19.45
CA LYS A 457 26.26 21.38 18.57
C LYS A 457 26.77 20.33 17.59
N PHE A 458 26.90 19.08 18.05
CA PHE A 458 27.31 17.97 17.20
C PHE A 458 26.30 17.78 16.04
N LEU A 459 25.02 17.67 16.34
CA LEU A 459 23.96 17.53 15.32
C LEU A 459 23.89 18.74 14.38
N SER A 460 24.04 19.96 14.93
CA SER A 460 24.09 21.17 14.11
C SER A 460 25.30 21.22 13.18
N LEU A 461 26.44 20.74 13.64
CA LEU A 461 27.66 20.65 12.83
C LEU A 461 27.49 19.59 11.74
N LEU A 462 26.96 18.43 12.07
CA LEU A 462 26.68 17.36 11.12
C LEU A 462 25.69 17.81 10.04
N ASP A 463 24.64 18.56 10.42
CA ASP A 463 23.69 19.18 9.50
C ASP A 463 24.38 20.14 8.51
N SER A 464 25.35 20.94 8.99
CA SER A 464 26.12 21.86 8.14
C SER A 464 27.02 21.16 7.13
N LEU A 465 27.31 19.87 7.32
CA LEU A 465 28.15 19.04 6.45
C LEU A 465 27.38 18.28 5.38
N GLN A 466 26.05 18.39 5.30
CA GLN A 466 25.22 17.60 4.38
C GLN A 466 25.67 17.67 2.92
N ASP A 467 25.97 18.87 2.42
CA ASP A 467 26.42 19.03 1.02
C ASP A 467 27.83 18.46 0.81
N VAL A 468 28.70 18.56 1.82
CA VAL A 468 30.02 17.93 1.80
C VAL A 468 29.88 16.41 1.76
N CYS A 469 28.97 15.84 2.56
CA CYS A 469 28.68 14.39 2.56
C CYS A 469 28.16 13.91 1.21
N ARG A 470 27.25 14.65 0.58
CA ARG A 470 26.79 14.35 -0.79
C ARG A 470 27.94 14.36 -1.79
N ASN A 471 28.87 15.29 -1.63
CA ASN A 471 30.05 15.38 -2.48
C ASN A 471 31.01 14.19 -2.30
N ILE A 472 31.12 13.64 -1.10
CA ILE A 472 31.91 12.44 -0.81
C ILE A 472 31.29 11.22 -1.51
N VAL A 473 29.96 11.09 -1.46
CA VAL A 473 29.22 10.05 -2.20
C VAL A 473 29.51 10.15 -3.70
N ASN A 474 29.42 11.36 -4.27
CA ASN A 474 29.67 11.61 -5.68
C ASN A 474 31.12 11.30 -6.07
N TYR A 475 32.07 11.67 -5.20
CA TYR A 475 33.49 11.36 -5.40
C TYR A 475 33.72 9.85 -5.54
N TYR A 476 33.21 9.03 -4.62
CA TYR A 476 33.45 7.59 -4.68
C TYR A 476 32.69 6.92 -5.81
N ARG A 477 31.45 7.35 -6.11
CA ARG A 477 30.71 6.83 -7.26
C ARG A 477 31.48 7.09 -8.56
N THR A 478 31.95 8.31 -8.77
CA THR A 478 32.75 8.67 -9.94
C THR A 478 34.06 7.89 -9.97
N LYS A 479 34.77 7.78 -8.86
CA LYS A 479 36.05 7.09 -8.77
C LYS A 479 35.98 5.60 -9.12
N VAL A 480 34.92 4.90 -8.67
CA VAL A 480 34.69 3.50 -9.04
C VAL A 480 34.55 3.34 -10.55
N LEU A 481 33.70 4.15 -11.19
CA LEU A 481 33.48 4.11 -12.61
C LEU A 481 34.74 4.49 -13.41
N GLU A 482 35.42 5.58 -13.02
CA GLU A 482 36.66 6.02 -13.65
C GLU A 482 37.77 4.96 -13.58
N THR A 483 37.87 4.24 -12.46
CA THR A 483 38.87 3.18 -12.31
C THR A 483 38.68 2.08 -13.36
N LEU A 484 37.44 1.68 -13.61
CA LEU A 484 37.11 0.67 -14.61
C LEU A 484 37.29 1.21 -16.03
N LEU A 485 36.76 2.40 -16.32
CA LEU A 485 36.84 3.03 -17.63
C LEU A 485 38.28 3.32 -18.06
N ALA A 486 39.10 3.83 -17.11
CA ALA A 486 40.54 4.07 -17.38
C ALA A 486 41.33 2.80 -17.63
N ALA A 487 40.89 1.66 -17.10
CA ALA A 487 41.46 0.35 -17.35
C ALA A 487 41.01 -0.29 -18.69
N GLY A 488 40.24 0.45 -19.53
CA GLY A 488 39.74 0.00 -20.83
C GLY A 488 38.51 -0.90 -20.76
N ILE A 489 37.83 -0.95 -19.62
CA ILE A 489 36.62 -1.75 -19.44
C ILE A 489 35.43 -0.92 -19.88
N LYS A 490 34.62 -1.48 -20.81
CA LYS A 490 33.38 -0.85 -21.27
C LYS A 490 32.26 -1.01 -20.24
N ILE A 491 31.53 0.06 -19.99
CA ILE A 491 30.38 0.06 -19.09
C ILE A 491 29.19 0.68 -19.82
N ASP A 492 28.08 -0.06 -19.87
CA ASP A 492 26.80 0.43 -20.30
C ASP A 492 26.11 1.15 -19.12
N VAL A 493 25.84 2.45 -19.26
CA VAL A 493 25.23 3.26 -18.20
C VAL A 493 23.83 3.70 -18.65
N PHE A 494 22.84 3.48 -17.77
CA PHE A 494 21.46 3.88 -17.96
C PHE A 494 21.08 4.94 -16.92
N GLY A 495 20.79 6.15 -17.36
CA GLY A 495 20.43 7.24 -16.45
C GLY A 495 20.72 8.61 -17.02
N ASP A 496 20.23 9.62 -16.29
CA ASP A 496 20.38 11.01 -16.65
C ASP A 496 21.80 11.55 -16.42
N THR A 497 22.11 12.67 -17.06
CA THR A 497 23.31 13.47 -16.82
C THR A 497 24.64 12.88 -17.32
N TRP A 498 24.68 11.68 -17.89
CA TRP A 498 25.91 11.06 -18.41
C TRP A 498 26.57 11.82 -19.56
N ASP A 499 25.85 12.70 -20.24
CA ASP A 499 26.41 13.56 -21.30
C ASP A 499 27.48 14.53 -20.78
N ARG A 500 27.43 14.84 -19.50
CA ARG A 500 28.40 15.73 -18.85
C ARG A 500 29.64 14.99 -18.36
N TYR A 501 29.69 13.66 -18.46
CA TYR A 501 30.86 12.91 -18.02
C TYR A 501 32.08 13.25 -18.85
N SER A 502 33.12 13.76 -18.21
CA SER A 502 34.37 14.17 -18.83
C SER A 502 35.61 13.54 -18.18
N GLY A 503 35.39 12.51 -17.33
CA GLY A 503 36.43 11.81 -16.60
C GLY A 503 37.31 10.90 -17.46
N LEU A 504 38.23 10.21 -16.81
CA LEU A 504 39.15 9.30 -17.47
C LEU A 504 38.41 8.12 -18.11
N GLY A 505 38.88 7.70 -19.30
CA GLY A 505 38.34 6.52 -20.00
C GLY A 505 36.94 6.72 -20.60
N LYS A 506 36.47 7.95 -20.80
CA LYS A 506 35.14 8.28 -21.32
C LYS A 506 34.77 7.54 -22.64
N ASP A 507 35.75 7.15 -23.44
CA ASP A 507 35.54 6.42 -24.70
C ASP A 507 35.07 4.96 -24.46
N ASN A 508 35.19 4.46 -23.25
CA ASN A 508 34.69 3.16 -22.79
C ASN A 508 33.29 3.25 -22.13
N LEU A 509 32.73 4.44 -21.99
CA LEU A 509 31.38 4.67 -21.47
C LEU A 509 30.36 4.60 -22.61
N ILE A 510 29.43 3.65 -22.51
CA ILE A 510 28.31 3.50 -23.44
C ILE A 510 27.05 4.03 -22.76
N LYS A 511 26.50 5.11 -23.31
CA LYS A 511 25.38 5.82 -22.70
C LYS A 511 24.05 5.37 -23.26
N HIS A 512 23.09 5.20 -22.37
CA HIS A 512 21.69 4.93 -22.65
C HIS A 512 20.80 5.91 -21.90
N ASP A 513 19.56 6.06 -22.33
CA ASP A 513 18.56 6.88 -21.65
C ASP A 513 18.24 6.33 -20.26
N ALA A 514 17.66 7.18 -19.40
CA ALA A 514 17.14 6.77 -18.12
C ALA A 514 15.99 5.79 -18.30
N VAL A 515 15.87 4.84 -17.38
CA VAL A 515 14.91 3.74 -17.44
C VAL A 515 14.07 3.71 -16.15
N ASN A 516 12.83 3.23 -16.27
CA ASN A 516 12.00 2.96 -15.12
C ASN A 516 12.40 1.64 -14.43
N VAL A 517 11.69 1.29 -13.34
CA VAL A 517 12.02 0.10 -12.54
C VAL A 517 11.85 -1.19 -13.34
N ASP A 518 10.77 -1.33 -14.12
CA ASP A 518 10.50 -2.54 -14.91
C ASP A 518 11.56 -2.74 -16.00
N GLU A 519 11.87 -1.69 -16.74
CA GLU A 519 12.95 -1.69 -17.72
C GLU A 519 14.30 -2.03 -17.10
N SER A 520 14.56 -1.57 -15.86
CA SER A 520 15.80 -1.87 -15.15
C SER A 520 15.96 -3.37 -14.87
N LEU A 521 14.87 -4.07 -14.51
CA LEU A 521 14.89 -5.53 -14.29
C LEU A 521 15.22 -6.30 -15.59
N GLU A 522 14.65 -5.86 -16.71
CA GLU A 522 14.97 -6.45 -18.02
C GLU A 522 16.44 -6.25 -18.39
N ILE A 523 16.98 -5.04 -18.13
CA ILE A 523 18.40 -4.73 -18.42
C ILE A 523 19.33 -5.55 -17.53
N TRP A 524 19.05 -5.65 -16.22
CA TRP A 524 19.79 -6.56 -15.34
C TRP A 524 19.75 -7.99 -15.86
N GLY A 525 18.57 -8.48 -16.29
CA GLY A 525 18.41 -9.80 -16.88
C GLY A 525 19.19 -10.04 -18.18
N ARG A 526 19.63 -8.99 -18.86
CA ARG A 526 20.45 -9.02 -20.07
C ARG A 526 21.91 -8.66 -19.82
N SER A 527 22.32 -8.53 -18.57
CA SER A 527 23.66 -8.14 -18.16
C SER A 527 24.44 -9.35 -17.63
N LYS A 528 25.74 -9.42 -17.90
CA LYS A 528 26.65 -10.39 -17.28
C LYS A 528 26.95 -9.97 -15.86
N ILE A 529 27.24 -8.69 -15.64
CA ILE A 529 27.60 -8.09 -14.36
C ILE A 529 26.73 -6.84 -14.15
N GLY A 530 26.00 -6.80 -13.05
CA GLY A 530 25.37 -5.60 -12.54
C GLY A 530 26.27 -4.90 -11.53
N LEU A 531 26.73 -3.70 -11.87
CA LEU A 531 27.55 -2.89 -10.99
C LEU A 531 26.66 -2.07 -10.07
N ASN A 532 26.83 -2.25 -8.75
CA ASN A 532 26.20 -1.42 -7.74
C ASN A 532 27.25 -0.61 -6.99
N VAL A 533 27.04 0.70 -6.93
CA VAL A 533 27.82 1.61 -6.07
C VAL A 533 26.83 2.26 -5.14
N MET A 534 26.86 1.85 -3.90
CA MET A 534 25.98 2.35 -2.87
C MET A 534 26.29 3.79 -2.49
N THR A 535 25.31 4.46 -1.97
CA THR A 535 25.45 5.85 -1.56
C THR A 535 25.69 5.95 -0.06
N TRP A 536 26.85 5.44 0.39
CA TRP A 536 27.29 5.53 1.78
C TRP A 536 26.51 4.68 2.78
N HIS A 537 26.01 3.52 2.36
CA HIS A 537 25.48 2.50 3.26
C HIS A 537 26.64 1.61 3.73
N LYS A 538 26.98 1.64 5.01
CA LYS A 538 28.13 0.88 5.55
C LYS A 538 27.73 -0.45 6.15
N ALA A 539 26.51 -0.55 6.64
CA ALA A 539 25.95 -1.77 7.21
C ALA A 539 24.58 -2.12 6.60
N GLY A 540 24.35 -1.78 5.35
CA GLY A 540 23.08 -1.96 4.65
C GLY A 540 23.20 -2.55 3.26
N MET A 541 22.07 -2.66 2.60
CA MET A 541 21.97 -3.04 1.19
C MET A 541 20.81 -2.29 0.53
N THR A 542 20.94 -1.99 -0.77
CA THR A 542 19.87 -1.39 -1.58
C THR A 542 19.09 -2.47 -2.33
N GLU A 543 17.87 -2.12 -2.77
CA GLU A 543 17.03 -2.98 -3.63
C GLU A 543 17.75 -3.44 -4.90
N ARG A 544 18.65 -2.61 -5.41
CA ARG A 544 19.41 -2.88 -6.63
C ARG A 544 20.22 -4.16 -6.54
N ILE A 545 20.80 -4.45 -5.37
CA ILE A 545 21.53 -5.69 -5.12
C ILE A 545 20.60 -6.88 -5.26
N ALA A 546 19.44 -6.84 -4.60
CA ALA A 546 18.44 -7.90 -4.71
C ALA A 546 17.94 -8.07 -6.15
N ASN A 547 17.63 -6.96 -6.84
CA ASN A 547 17.16 -6.98 -8.22
C ASN A 547 18.19 -7.56 -9.20
N ILE A 548 19.48 -7.22 -9.05
CA ILE A 548 20.55 -7.80 -9.86
C ILE A 548 20.62 -9.31 -9.66
N CYS A 549 20.62 -9.77 -8.39
CA CYS A 549 20.66 -11.20 -8.07
C CYS A 549 19.42 -11.93 -8.60
N LEU A 550 18.22 -11.37 -8.41
CA LEU A 550 16.95 -11.95 -8.88
C LEU A 550 16.79 -11.93 -10.40
N SER A 551 17.50 -11.06 -11.10
CA SER A 551 17.57 -11.05 -12.58
C SER A 551 18.62 -12.01 -13.13
N GLY A 552 19.40 -12.70 -12.28
CA GLY A 552 20.40 -13.67 -12.63
C GLY A 552 21.69 -13.09 -13.22
N ALA A 553 22.01 -11.82 -12.97
CA ALA A 553 23.31 -11.24 -13.22
C ALA A 553 24.24 -11.41 -12.00
N VAL A 554 25.56 -11.39 -12.21
CA VAL A 554 26.49 -11.29 -11.10
C VAL A 554 26.39 -9.90 -10.50
N CYS A 555 26.04 -9.81 -9.22
CA CYS A 555 26.09 -8.55 -8.49
C CYS A 555 27.53 -8.24 -8.07
N LEU A 556 28.07 -7.15 -8.64
CA LEU A 556 29.36 -6.57 -8.25
C LEU A 556 29.09 -5.29 -7.45
N SER A 557 29.32 -5.33 -6.15
CA SER A 557 28.98 -4.23 -5.24
C SER A 557 30.14 -3.83 -4.35
N GLU A 558 30.12 -2.57 -3.89
CA GLU A 558 31.00 -2.22 -2.78
C GLU A 558 30.63 -3.02 -1.53
N ARG A 559 31.65 -3.35 -0.74
CA ARG A 559 31.52 -4.14 0.48
C ARG A 559 30.81 -3.36 1.57
N THR A 560 29.88 -4.01 2.29
CA THR A 560 29.28 -3.52 3.53
C THR A 560 29.26 -4.63 4.57
N GLU A 561 29.09 -4.27 5.85
CA GLU A 561 28.93 -5.26 6.92
C GLU A 561 27.69 -6.13 6.73
N TYR A 562 26.62 -5.59 6.13
CA TYR A 562 25.43 -6.36 5.80
C TYR A 562 25.73 -7.44 4.75
N LEU A 563 26.42 -7.06 3.67
CA LEU A 563 26.76 -8.00 2.61
C LEU A 563 27.72 -9.09 3.08
N ASP A 564 28.67 -8.75 3.96
CA ASP A 564 29.60 -9.73 4.55
C ASP A 564 28.90 -10.74 5.46
N ARG A 565 27.79 -10.35 6.09
CA ARG A 565 27.00 -11.23 6.96
C ARG A 565 26.05 -12.10 6.17
N GLU A 566 25.41 -11.54 5.15
CA GLU A 566 24.33 -12.19 4.41
C GLU A 566 24.83 -12.98 3.19
N PHE A 567 25.94 -12.59 2.57
CA PHE A 567 26.42 -13.15 1.32
C PHE A 567 27.86 -13.64 1.47
N ASN A 568 28.23 -14.61 0.62
CA ASN A 568 29.60 -15.15 0.54
C ASN A 568 30.28 -14.62 -0.73
N ASN A 569 31.36 -13.87 -0.53
CA ASN A 569 32.11 -13.28 -1.65
C ASN A 569 32.65 -14.36 -2.60
N TYR A 570 32.45 -14.21 -3.91
CA TYR A 570 32.76 -15.16 -4.99
C TYR A 570 31.91 -16.47 -4.99
N GLU A 571 30.93 -16.58 -4.09
CA GLU A 571 29.99 -17.71 -4.09
C GLU A 571 28.58 -17.28 -4.56
N ASP A 572 28.05 -16.18 -4.01
CA ASP A 572 26.71 -15.68 -4.30
C ASP A 572 26.66 -14.14 -4.52
N ILE A 573 27.79 -13.45 -4.32
CA ILE A 573 28.00 -12.04 -4.65
C ILE A 573 29.48 -11.82 -4.96
N VAL A 574 29.83 -10.71 -5.63
CA VAL A 574 31.22 -10.25 -5.72
C VAL A 574 31.31 -8.86 -5.13
N THR A 575 32.15 -8.70 -4.10
CA THR A 575 32.34 -7.42 -3.44
C THR A 575 33.72 -6.83 -3.68
N PHE A 576 33.80 -5.50 -3.73
CA PHE A 576 35.05 -4.76 -3.81
C PHE A 576 35.18 -3.76 -2.64
N ASN A 577 36.44 -3.43 -2.29
CA ASN A 577 36.73 -2.46 -1.24
C ASN A 577 37.10 -1.11 -1.87
N LEU A 578 36.48 -0.04 -1.40
CA LEU A 578 36.75 1.34 -1.84
C LEU A 578 38.19 1.81 -1.53
N GLU A 579 38.87 1.20 -0.54
CA GLU A 579 40.28 1.46 -0.25
C GLU A 579 41.24 0.86 -1.29
N HIS A 580 40.77 -0.15 -2.03
CA HIS A 580 41.58 -0.95 -2.95
C HIS A 580 41.01 -1.03 -4.35
N LEU A 581 40.53 0.12 -4.86
CA LEU A 581 39.91 0.19 -6.19
C LEU A 581 40.86 -0.19 -7.34
N GLU A 582 42.19 -0.11 -7.12
CA GLU A 582 43.19 -0.55 -8.08
C GLU A 582 43.08 -2.03 -8.47
N LYS A 583 42.44 -2.86 -7.61
CA LYS A 583 42.18 -4.28 -7.87
C LYS A 583 40.91 -4.55 -8.66
N LEU A 584 39.99 -3.61 -8.69
CA LEU A 584 38.65 -3.78 -9.27
C LEU A 584 38.69 -4.14 -10.77
N PRO A 585 39.56 -3.56 -11.63
CA PRO A 585 39.65 -3.96 -13.02
C PRO A 585 40.04 -5.42 -13.23
N ASP A 586 40.87 -6.00 -12.38
CA ASP A 586 41.28 -7.40 -12.49
C ASP A 586 40.15 -8.35 -12.08
N VAL A 587 39.40 -8.01 -11.04
CA VAL A 587 38.16 -8.71 -10.66
C VAL A 587 37.15 -8.75 -11.81
N VAL A 588 36.94 -7.63 -12.46
CA VAL A 588 36.03 -7.56 -13.61
C VAL A 588 36.52 -8.38 -14.80
N ARG A 589 37.81 -8.31 -15.13
CA ARG A 589 38.39 -9.12 -16.21
C ARG A 589 38.28 -10.61 -15.95
N GLU A 590 38.50 -11.06 -14.71
CA GLU A 590 38.32 -12.44 -14.30
C GLU A 590 36.89 -12.90 -14.51
N LEU A 591 35.92 -12.12 -14.01
CA LEU A 591 34.50 -12.42 -14.19
C LEU A 591 34.09 -12.46 -15.68
N LEU A 592 34.57 -11.54 -16.50
CA LEU A 592 34.24 -11.51 -17.92
C LEU A 592 34.88 -12.66 -18.69
N ALA A 593 36.05 -13.12 -18.28
CA ALA A 593 36.79 -14.22 -18.95
C ALA A 593 36.28 -15.62 -18.55
N ASN A 594 35.51 -15.74 -17.45
CA ASN A 594 35.12 -17.05 -16.90
C ASN A 594 33.58 -17.19 -16.81
N ASP A 595 32.96 -17.70 -17.89
CA ASP A 595 31.52 -17.90 -17.99
C ASP A 595 30.99 -18.83 -16.90
N SER A 596 31.71 -19.94 -16.61
CA SER A 596 31.28 -20.92 -15.62
C SER A 596 31.27 -20.34 -14.20
N LEU A 597 32.26 -19.49 -13.86
CA LEU A 597 32.32 -18.80 -12.57
C LEU A 597 31.14 -17.84 -12.45
N ARG A 598 30.87 -17.01 -13.48
CA ARG A 598 29.74 -16.08 -13.48
C ARG A 598 28.41 -16.80 -13.30
N GLU A 599 28.18 -17.88 -14.07
CA GLU A 599 26.95 -18.65 -14.02
C GLU A 599 26.74 -19.24 -12.61
N SER A 600 27.79 -19.81 -12.00
CA SER A 600 27.72 -20.35 -10.65
C SER A 600 27.38 -19.29 -9.61
N ILE A 601 28.07 -18.13 -9.64
CA ILE A 601 27.80 -17.03 -8.69
C ILE A 601 26.37 -16.50 -8.89
N ALA A 602 25.96 -16.26 -10.13
CA ALA A 602 24.64 -15.71 -10.43
C ALA A 602 23.50 -16.68 -10.02
N GLN A 603 23.70 -17.99 -10.20
CA GLN A 603 22.73 -19.01 -9.80
C GLN A 603 22.60 -19.07 -8.26
N ASN A 604 23.71 -19.07 -7.54
CA ASN A 604 23.70 -19.06 -6.08
C ASN A 604 23.07 -17.78 -5.53
N ALA A 605 23.42 -16.63 -6.13
CA ALA A 605 22.82 -15.33 -5.82
C ALA A 605 21.30 -15.35 -5.98
N TYR A 606 20.81 -15.88 -7.11
CA TYR A 606 19.38 -16.02 -7.37
C TYR A 606 18.69 -16.92 -6.33
N ILE A 607 19.25 -18.11 -6.06
CA ILE A 607 18.68 -19.04 -5.07
C ILE A 607 18.57 -18.40 -3.70
N LYS A 608 19.59 -17.67 -3.29
CA LYS A 608 19.59 -16.95 -2.01
C LYS A 608 18.59 -15.79 -2.01
N ALA A 609 18.65 -14.92 -3.01
CA ALA A 609 17.81 -13.74 -3.06
C ALA A 609 16.32 -14.08 -3.20
N SER A 610 15.95 -15.09 -3.99
CA SER A 610 14.56 -15.56 -4.13
C SER A 610 13.97 -16.13 -2.84
N LYS A 611 14.83 -16.58 -1.92
CA LYS A 611 14.43 -17.11 -0.62
C LYS A 611 14.38 -16.03 0.47
N GLU A 612 15.29 -15.05 0.45
CA GLU A 612 15.56 -14.18 1.61
C GLU A 612 15.40 -12.69 1.31
N HIS A 613 15.42 -12.28 0.02
CA HIS A 613 15.46 -10.86 -0.37
C HIS A 613 14.34 -10.43 -1.33
N ILE A 614 13.19 -11.09 -1.25
CA ILE A 614 11.95 -10.68 -1.94
C ILE A 614 10.99 -9.97 -0.98
N TRP A 615 10.02 -9.24 -1.51
CA TRP A 615 9.05 -8.50 -0.71
C TRP A 615 8.17 -9.39 0.18
N ASP A 616 7.97 -10.67 -0.18
CA ASP A 616 7.28 -11.65 0.67
C ASP A 616 7.94 -11.81 2.04
N ASN A 617 9.29 -11.72 2.12
CA ASN A 617 10.02 -11.78 3.38
C ASN A 617 9.79 -10.52 4.22
N ARG A 618 9.70 -9.34 3.59
CA ARG A 618 9.43 -8.07 4.28
C ARG A 618 8.02 -8.02 4.85
N ALA A 619 7.03 -8.48 4.06
CA ALA A 619 5.66 -8.66 4.53
C ALA A 619 5.59 -9.63 5.72
N GLU A 620 6.33 -10.75 5.66
CA GLU A 620 6.37 -11.73 6.75
C GLU A 620 6.97 -11.16 8.03
N SER A 621 8.05 -10.36 7.93
CA SER A 621 8.62 -9.67 9.09
C SER A 621 7.60 -8.74 9.75
N ILE A 622 6.90 -7.92 8.97
CA ILE A 622 5.83 -7.04 9.48
C ILE A 622 4.73 -7.84 10.17
N LEU A 623 4.30 -8.95 9.58
CA LEU A 623 3.20 -9.77 10.13
C LEU A 623 3.59 -10.54 11.41
N ARG A 624 4.87 -10.84 11.61
CA ARG A 624 5.39 -11.44 12.85
C ARG A 624 5.60 -10.42 13.96
N GLY A 625 5.45 -9.13 13.69
CA GLY A 625 5.66 -8.04 14.65
C GLY A 625 7.12 -7.57 14.71
N LEU A 626 7.92 -7.91 13.67
CA LEU A 626 9.34 -7.60 13.42
C LEU A 626 10.31 -8.25 14.40
#